data_7405238fdd6145eacf31ba02b3eea99b
#
_entry.id   7405238fdd6145eacf31ba02b3eea99b
#
_cell.length_a   1.000
_cell.length_b   1.000
_cell.length_c   1.000
_cell.angle_alpha   90.00
_cell.angle_beta   90.00
_cell.angle_gamma   90.00
#
_symmetry.space_group_name_H-M   'P 1'
#
loop_
_entity.id
_entity.type
_entity.pdbx_description
1 polymer ?
#
loop_
_entity_poly.entity_id
_entity_poly.type
_entity_poly.pdbx_seq_one_letter_code
_entity_poly.pdbx_strand_id
1 'polypeptide(L)'
;MSSANHAAAGRKARILIVEDEAWDAELAQRLLTSAGLDFTSVVVATRAPYLEQLAAFRPDVILSDYHLPGFSGEAALEIAQEQCPDVPFIVWSGVLGDEAAVALIKQGATDYVLKDRPARLPSAIGRALAEADQRAQLVQLDEQLREAQRLASLGQLGAAEQAMGITRRLLAAAREEVAAGQPPA
;
A
#
# COMPACT_ATOMS: atom_id res chain seq x y z
N MET A 1 -20.72 -10.58 -1.33
CA MET A 1 -19.92 -11.28 -2.34
C MET A 1 -18.73 -10.40 -2.70
N SER A 2 -17.75 -10.25 -1.83
CA SER A 2 -16.53 -9.46 -2.15
C SER A 2 -15.35 -9.84 -1.24
N SER A 3 -15.13 -11.13 -1.01
CA SER A 3 -13.89 -11.64 -0.38
C SER A 3 -12.85 -12.06 -1.42
N ALA A 4 -13.01 -11.61 -2.68
CA ALA A 4 -12.42 -12.30 -3.83
C ALA A 4 -11.04 -11.79 -4.25
N ASN A 5 -10.52 -10.67 -3.71
CA ASN A 5 -9.32 -10.09 -4.32
C ASN A 5 -8.01 -10.40 -3.55
N HIS A 6 -8.05 -10.54 -2.24
CA HIS A 6 -6.85 -10.97 -1.49
C HIS A 6 -6.53 -12.45 -1.74
N ALA A 7 -7.54 -13.26 -2.05
CA ALA A 7 -7.41 -14.67 -2.44
C ALA A 7 -6.75 -14.88 -3.83
N ALA A 8 -6.73 -13.88 -4.69
CA ALA A 8 -6.14 -13.98 -6.02
C ALA A 8 -4.61 -14.07 -6.02
N ALA A 9 -3.95 -13.65 -4.94
CA ALA A 9 -2.50 -13.71 -4.78
C ALA A 9 -2.00 -14.95 -4.02
N GLY A 10 -2.88 -15.82 -3.49
CA GLY A 10 -2.50 -16.99 -2.70
C GLY A 10 -1.76 -16.66 -1.39
N ARG A 11 -1.80 -15.42 -0.93
CA ARG A 11 -1.13 -14.95 0.30
C ARG A 11 -2.17 -14.70 1.39
N LYS A 12 -1.88 -15.20 2.61
CA LYS A 12 -2.69 -14.91 3.79
C LYS A 12 -2.53 -13.45 4.20
N ALA A 13 -3.65 -12.80 4.54
CA ALA A 13 -3.62 -11.47 5.10
C ALA A 13 -2.94 -11.46 6.48
N ARG A 14 -2.08 -10.49 6.74
CA ARG A 14 -1.41 -10.32 8.04
C ARG A 14 -2.15 -9.28 8.85
N ILE A 15 -2.75 -9.67 9.95
CA ILE A 15 -3.56 -8.81 10.81
C ILE A 15 -2.83 -8.59 12.13
N LEU A 16 -2.45 -7.35 12.42
CA LEU A 16 -1.92 -6.99 13.73
C LEU A 16 -3.08 -6.52 14.62
N ILE A 17 -3.33 -7.25 15.69
CA ILE A 17 -4.39 -6.96 16.67
C ILE A 17 -3.75 -6.33 17.88
N VAL A 18 -4.16 -5.11 18.22
CA VAL A 18 -3.72 -4.36 19.39
C VAL A 18 -4.86 -4.41 20.40
N GLU A 19 -4.78 -5.31 21.37
CA GLU A 19 -5.87 -5.63 22.30
C GLU A 19 -5.27 -6.21 23.57
N ASP A 20 -5.69 -5.75 24.73
CA ASP A 20 -5.26 -6.25 26.03
C ASP A 20 -6.20 -7.34 26.60
N GLU A 21 -7.45 -7.35 26.18
CA GLU A 21 -8.42 -8.36 26.56
C GLU A 21 -8.34 -9.57 25.62
N ALA A 22 -7.81 -10.70 26.14
CA ALA A 22 -7.64 -11.92 25.35
C ALA A 22 -8.94 -12.43 24.73
N TRP A 23 -10.09 -12.22 25.41
CA TRP A 23 -11.40 -12.62 24.92
C TRP A 23 -11.79 -11.82 23.64
N ASP A 24 -11.56 -10.54 23.63
CA ASP A 24 -11.88 -9.67 22.48
C ASP A 24 -10.99 -9.99 21.28
N ALA A 25 -9.70 -10.22 21.53
CA ALA A 25 -8.78 -10.67 20.48
C ALA A 25 -9.23 -12.01 19.87
N GLU A 26 -9.62 -12.98 20.71
CA GLU A 26 -10.14 -14.27 20.22
C GLU A 26 -11.46 -14.14 19.49
N LEU A 27 -12.36 -13.27 19.95
CA LEU A 27 -13.61 -12.97 19.28
C LEU A 27 -13.36 -12.40 17.87
N ALA A 28 -12.44 -11.45 17.73
CA ALA A 28 -12.06 -10.91 16.44
C ALA A 28 -11.58 -12.02 15.49
N GLN A 29 -10.64 -12.86 15.94
CA GLN A 29 -10.09 -13.96 15.15
C GLN A 29 -11.18 -14.97 14.72
N ARG A 30 -12.10 -15.31 15.61
CA ARG A 30 -13.24 -16.22 15.30
C ARG A 30 -14.17 -15.62 14.26
N LEU A 31 -14.51 -14.35 14.36
CA LEU A 31 -15.38 -13.66 13.41
C LEU A 31 -14.76 -13.64 12.00
N LEU A 32 -13.48 -13.34 11.90
CA LEU A 32 -12.76 -13.31 10.64
C LEU A 32 -12.66 -14.71 10.01
N THR A 33 -12.34 -15.72 10.82
CA THR A 33 -12.30 -17.12 10.38
C THR A 33 -13.69 -17.60 9.90
N SER A 34 -14.73 -17.29 10.65
CA SER A 34 -16.12 -17.67 10.29
C SER A 34 -16.59 -16.99 9.01
N ALA A 35 -16.07 -15.82 8.69
CA ALA A 35 -16.35 -15.11 7.43
C ALA A 35 -15.51 -15.63 6.25
N GLY A 36 -14.65 -16.63 6.47
CA GLY A 36 -13.81 -17.23 5.42
C GLY A 36 -12.60 -16.40 5.01
N LEU A 37 -12.15 -15.47 5.86
CA LEU A 37 -10.92 -14.73 5.60
C LEU A 37 -9.71 -15.63 5.88
N ASP A 38 -8.81 -15.76 4.90
CA ASP A 38 -7.54 -16.48 5.09
C ASP A 38 -6.48 -15.49 5.59
N PHE A 39 -6.06 -15.63 6.84
CA PHE A 39 -5.16 -14.69 7.50
C PHE A 39 -4.22 -15.37 8.50
N THR A 40 -3.18 -14.63 8.87
CA THR A 40 -2.37 -14.84 10.07
C THR A 40 -2.51 -13.61 10.95
N SER A 41 -2.45 -13.77 12.27
CA SER A 41 -2.55 -12.64 13.19
C SER A 41 -1.50 -12.72 14.29
N VAL A 42 -1.09 -11.55 14.75
CA VAL A 42 -0.31 -11.33 15.96
C VAL A 42 -1.12 -10.43 16.87
N VAL A 43 -1.18 -10.76 18.16
CA VAL A 43 -1.87 -9.97 19.18
C VAL A 43 -0.81 -9.31 20.07
N VAL A 44 -0.96 -8.02 20.29
CA VAL A 44 -0.10 -7.23 21.19
C VAL A 44 -0.97 -6.33 22.06
N ALA A 45 -0.54 -6.06 23.29
CA ALA A 45 -1.32 -5.27 24.24
C ALA A 45 -0.65 -3.95 24.64
N THR A 46 0.62 -3.75 24.30
CA THR A 46 1.40 -2.60 24.76
C THR A 46 2.25 -2.01 23.64
N ARG A 47 2.73 -0.79 23.87
CA ARG A 47 3.47 0.00 22.87
C ARG A 47 4.73 -0.70 22.35
N ALA A 48 5.55 -1.32 23.22
CA ALA A 48 6.83 -1.88 22.80
C ALA A 48 6.65 -3.08 21.83
N PRO A 49 5.86 -4.13 22.14
CA PRO A 49 5.52 -5.18 21.19
C PRO A 49 4.82 -4.64 19.91
N TYR A 50 4.00 -3.60 20.03
CA TYR A 50 3.36 -2.99 18.87
C TYR A 50 4.38 -2.46 17.86
N LEU A 51 5.34 -1.66 18.32
CA LEU A 51 6.43 -1.13 17.49
C LEU A 51 7.28 -2.25 16.86
N GLU A 52 7.59 -3.27 17.65
CA GLU A 52 8.35 -4.43 17.16
C GLU A 52 7.61 -5.15 16.04
N GLN A 53 6.30 -5.40 16.21
CA GLN A 53 5.51 -6.13 15.24
C GLN A 53 5.17 -5.33 13.98
N LEU A 54 5.08 -4.01 14.05
CA LEU A 54 4.98 -3.19 12.85
C LEU A 54 6.15 -3.44 11.90
N ALA A 55 7.37 -3.51 12.42
CA ALA A 55 8.58 -3.74 11.64
C ALA A 55 8.77 -5.22 11.24
N ALA A 56 8.58 -6.16 12.18
CA ALA A 56 8.87 -7.59 11.99
C ALA A 56 7.76 -8.32 11.24
N PHE A 57 6.51 -8.13 11.65
CA PHE A 57 5.34 -8.80 11.07
C PHE A 57 4.86 -8.14 9.79
N ARG A 58 5.05 -6.82 9.63
CA ARG A 58 4.62 -6.01 8.47
C ARG A 58 3.15 -6.26 8.14
N PRO A 59 2.23 -5.81 8.97
CA PRO A 59 0.81 -6.10 8.82
C PRO A 59 0.24 -5.54 7.51
N ASP A 60 -0.79 -6.20 6.98
CA ASP A 60 -1.59 -5.72 5.86
C ASP A 60 -2.80 -4.91 6.35
N VAL A 61 -3.17 -5.08 7.63
CA VAL A 61 -4.18 -4.28 8.34
C VAL A 61 -3.90 -4.31 9.84
N ILE A 62 -4.18 -3.19 10.52
CA ILE A 62 -4.11 -3.06 11.97
C ILE A 62 -5.53 -2.96 12.51
N LEU A 63 -5.85 -3.78 13.52
CA LEU A 63 -7.08 -3.73 14.30
C LEU A 63 -6.70 -3.35 15.73
N SER A 64 -7.15 -2.21 16.22
CA SER A 64 -6.76 -1.72 17.54
C SER A 64 -7.96 -1.42 18.42
N ASP A 65 -7.92 -1.88 19.66
CA ASP A 65 -8.79 -1.28 20.67
C ASP A 65 -8.41 0.20 20.86
N TYR A 66 -9.40 0.96 21.24
CA TYR A 66 -9.25 2.38 21.56
C TYR A 66 -8.68 2.58 22.98
N HIS A 67 -9.12 1.76 23.95
CA HIS A 67 -8.73 1.84 25.35
C HIS A 67 -7.75 0.73 25.73
N LEU A 68 -6.47 1.05 25.71
CA LEU A 68 -5.41 0.13 26.12
C LEU A 68 -4.70 0.65 27.38
N PRO A 69 -4.29 -0.20 28.32
CA PRO A 69 -3.57 0.23 29.52
C PRO A 69 -2.21 0.85 29.19
N GLY A 70 -2.03 2.14 29.48
CA GLY A 70 -0.77 2.86 29.25
C GLY A 70 -0.40 3.10 27.79
N PHE A 71 -1.31 2.78 26.88
CA PHE A 71 -1.17 2.99 25.43
C PHE A 71 -2.57 3.16 24.82
N SER A 72 -2.83 4.20 24.06
CA SER A 72 -4.16 4.45 23.50
C SER A 72 -4.23 4.06 22.03
N GLY A 73 -5.45 3.77 21.53
CA GLY A 73 -5.68 3.56 20.11
C GLY A 73 -5.31 4.78 19.25
N GLU A 74 -5.42 6.00 19.79
CA GLU A 74 -4.95 7.22 19.13
C GLU A 74 -3.43 7.20 18.94
N ALA A 75 -2.68 6.90 20.01
CA ALA A 75 -1.22 6.79 19.93
C ALA A 75 -0.78 5.64 19.00
N ALA A 76 -1.55 4.55 18.94
CA ALA A 76 -1.31 3.47 17.99
C ALA A 76 -1.52 3.92 16.54
N LEU A 77 -2.57 4.71 16.29
CA LEU A 77 -2.86 5.29 14.97
C LEU A 77 -1.76 6.27 14.53
N GLU A 78 -1.34 7.19 15.40
CA GLU A 78 -0.24 8.13 15.11
C GLU A 78 1.03 7.39 14.70
N ILE A 79 1.42 6.37 15.46
CA ILE A 79 2.60 5.55 15.15
C ILE A 79 2.43 4.81 13.81
N ALA A 80 1.23 4.26 13.54
CA ALA A 80 0.98 3.58 12.28
C ALA A 80 1.12 4.53 11.09
N GLN A 81 0.61 5.75 11.19
CA GLN A 81 0.73 6.76 10.15
C GLN A 81 2.17 7.20 9.88
N GLU A 82 3.01 7.23 10.92
CA GLU A 82 4.42 7.56 10.76
C GLU A 82 5.23 6.41 10.15
N GLN A 83 4.96 5.15 10.54
CA GLN A 83 5.79 4.01 10.17
C GLN A 83 5.26 3.21 8.98
N CYS A 84 3.94 3.17 8.78
CA CYS A 84 3.29 2.40 7.73
C CYS A 84 2.00 3.09 7.24
N PRO A 85 2.10 4.29 6.63
CA PRO A 85 0.95 5.13 6.25
C PRO A 85 -0.02 4.45 5.28
N ASP A 86 0.44 3.47 4.51
CA ASP A 86 -0.36 2.74 3.53
C ASP A 86 -1.16 1.59 4.15
N VAL A 87 -0.86 1.20 5.40
CA VAL A 87 -1.53 0.11 6.10
C VAL A 87 -2.84 0.63 6.71
N PRO A 88 -3.98 0.05 6.35
CA PRO A 88 -5.26 0.45 6.91
C PRO A 88 -5.31 0.19 8.42
N PHE A 89 -5.86 1.17 9.15
CA PHE A 89 -6.02 1.12 10.60
C PHE A 89 -7.51 1.15 10.95
N ILE A 90 -7.99 0.11 11.62
CA ILE A 90 -9.38 -0.04 12.05
C ILE A 90 -9.43 0.01 13.57
N VAL A 91 -10.26 0.90 14.11
CA VAL A 91 -10.52 0.97 15.55
C VAL A 91 -11.67 0.03 15.90
N TRP A 92 -11.48 -0.80 16.93
CA TRP A 92 -12.50 -1.72 17.44
C TRP A 92 -12.72 -1.47 18.92
N SER A 93 -13.80 -0.77 19.27
CA SER A 93 -14.04 -0.29 20.64
C SER A 93 -15.41 -0.69 21.17
N GLY A 94 -15.47 -0.94 22.48
CA GLY A 94 -16.70 -1.25 23.20
C GLY A 94 -17.62 -0.05 23.38
N VAL A 95 -17.04 1.14 23.60
CA VAL A 95 -17.78 2.39 23.80
C VAL A 95 -17.02 3.51 23.09
N LEU A 96 -17.51 3.92 21.94
CA LEU A 96 -17.07 5.15 21.30
C LEU A 96 -18.29 6.04 21.13
N GLY A 97 -18.22 7.25 21.65
CA GLY A 97 -19.20 8.28 21.29
C GLY A 97 -19.03 8.66 19.82
N ASP A 98 -20.11 9.07 19.16
CA ASP A 98 -20.11 9.44 17.75
C ASP A 98 -19.03 10.50 17.43
N GLU A 99 -18.79 11.43 18.35
CA GLU A 99 -17.78 12.49 18.20
C GLU A 99 -16.35 11.91 18.17
N ALA A 100 -16.04 10.94 19.03
CA ALA A 100 -14.72 10.30 19.09
C ALA A 100 -14.46 9.44 17.82
N ALA A 101 -15.48 8.73 17.35
CA ALA A 101 -15.39 7.96 16.10
C ALA A 101 -15.09 8.86 14.89
N VAL A 102 -15.80 10.00 14.80
CA VAL A 102 -15.57 11.00 13.74
C VAL A 102 -14.17 11.62 13.86
N ALA A 103 -13.69 11.89 15.07
CA ALA A 103 -12.35 12.42 15.29
C ALA A 103 -11.27 11.45 14.79
N LEU A 104 -11.39 10.15 15.10
CA LEU A 104 -10.46 9.12 14.66
C LEU A 104 -10.40 8.97 13.12
N ILE A 105 -11.55 9.04 12.46
CA ILE A 105 -11.58 9.02 10.98
C ILE A 105 -10.89 10.26 10.41
N LYS A 106 -11.10 11.45 11.00
CA LYS A 106 -10.41 12.67 10.59
C LYS A 106 -8.90 12.62 10.86
N GLN A 107 -8.49 11.89 11.88
CA GLN A 107 -7.08 11.61 12.18
C GLN A 107 -6.47 10.55 11.27
N GLY A 108 -7.26 9.92 10.38
CA GLY A 108 -6.78 8.99 9.37
C GLY A 108 -7.03 7.51 9.66
N ALA A 109 -7.84 7.17 10.66
CA ALA A 109 -8.33 5.80 10.79
C ALA A 109 -9.17 5.43 9.55
N THR A 110 -8.98 4.23 9.04
CA THR A 110 -9.69 3.75 7.84
C THR A 110 -11.16 3.48 8.13
N ASP A 111 -11.45 2.89 9.27
CA ASP A 111 -12.81 2.61 9.74
C ASP A 111 -12.84 2.44 11.26
N TYR A 112 -14.03 2.44 11.83
CA TYR A 112 -14.24 2.01 13.21
C TYR A 112 -15.36 0.98 13.29
N VAL A 113 -15.25 0.04 14.22
CA VAL A 113 -16.24 -1.00 14.47
C VAL A 113 -16.53 -1.06 15.97
N LEU A 114 -17.80 -1.06 16.33
CA LEU A 114 -18.21 -1.22 17.71
C LEU A 114 -18.20 -2.71 18.12
N LYS A 115 -17.66 -3.01 19.32
CA LYS A 115 -17.63 -4.37 19.90
C LYS A 115 -19.04 -4.92 20.17
N ASP A 116 -20.04 -4.05 20.33
CA ASP A 116 -21.47 -4.44 20.48
C ASP A 116 -22.12 -4.84 19.12
N ARG A 117 -21.50 -4.49 18.00
CA ARG A 117 -21.92 -4.87 16.64
C ARG A 117 -20.82 -5.61 15.88
N PRO A 118 -20.33 -6.71 16.43
CA PRO A 118 -19.11 -7.36 15.95
C PRO A 118 -19.27 -7.98 14.56
N ALA A 119 -20.50 -8.21 14.10
CA ALA A 119 -20.78 -8.73 12.76
C ALA A 119 -20.29 -7.82 11.61
N ARG A 120 -20.00 -6.54 11.88
CA ARG A 120 -19.41 -5.61 10.90
C ARG A 120 -17.92 -5.81 10.69
N LEU A 121 -17.20 -6.39 11.66
CA LEU A 121 -15.74 -6.48 11.64
C LEU A 121 -15.18 -7.18 10.39
N PRO A 122 -15.68 -8.36 9.96
CA PRO A 122 -15.15 -9.01 8.77
C PRO A 122 -15.32 -8.18 7.50
N SER A 123 -16.45 -7.49 7.35
CA SER A 123 -16.70 -6.66 6.17
C SER A 123 -15.85 -5.39 6.16
N ALA A 124 -15.59 -4.79 7.33
CA ALA A 124 -14.70 -3.64 7.47
C ALA A 124 -13.27 -4.00 7.10
N ILE A 125 -12.74 -5.11 7.65
CA ILE A 125 -11.39 -5.59 7.33
C ILE A 125 -11.27 -5.99 5.85
N GLY A 126 -12.24 -6.73 5.32
CA GLY A 126 -12.22 -7.14 3.92
C GLY A 126 -12.20 -5.96 2.95
N ARG A 127 -13.00 -4.91 3.22
CA ARG A 127 -13.01 -3.68 2.43
C ARG A 127 -11.68 -2.94 2.55
N ALA A 128 -11.15 -2.77 3.75
CA ALA A 128 -9.89 -2.07 3.98
C ALA A 128 -8.71 -2.73 3.27
N LEU A 129 -8.62 -4.06 3.31
CA LEU A 129 -7.63 -4.84 2.58
C LEU A 129 -7.77 -4.67 1.06
N ALA A 130 -9.00 -4.76 0.53
CA ALA A 130 -9.25 -4.61 -0.90
C ALA A 130 -8.89 -3.19 -1.40
N GLU A 131 -9.21 -2.15 -0.64
CA GLU A 131 -8.85 -0.77 -0.96
C GLU A 131 -7.34 -0.53 -0.89
N ALA A 132 -6.63 -1.14 0.07
CA ALA A 132 -5.18 -1.09 0.15
C ALA A 132 -4.51 -1.79 -1.04
N ASP A 133 -4.99 -2.98 -1.42
CA ASP A 133 -4.50 -3.71 -2.59
C ASP A 133 -4.72 -2.90 -3.88
N GLN A 134 -5.87 -2.28 -4.04
CA GLN A 134 -6.14 -1.43 -5.21
C GLN A 134 -5.20 -0.22 -5.28
N ARG A 135 -4.95 0.46 -4.15
CA ARG A 135 -4.00 1.57 -4.09
C ARG A 135 -2.59 1.12 -4.48
N ALA A 136 -2.12 -0.01 -3.92
CA ALA A 136 -0.82 -0.56 -4.24
C ALA A 136 -0.68 -0.93 -5.73
N GLN A 137 -1.72 -1.50 -6.34
CA GLN A 137 -1.75 -1.82 -7.77
C GLN A 137 -1.69 -0.56 -8.64
N LEU A 138 -2.40 0.50 -8.28
CA LEU A 138 -2.36 1.77 -9.01
C LEU A 138 -0.98 2.42 -8.96
N VAL A 139 -0.32 2.42 -7.80
CA VAL A 139 1.05 2.94 -7.66
C VAL A 139 2.01 2.14 -8.53
N GLN A 140 1.93 0.81 -8.50
CA GLN A 140 2.79 -0.07 -9.29
C GLN A 140 2.59 0.16 -10.80
N LEU A 141 1.34 0.33 -11.24
CA LEU A 141 1.03 0.59 -12.65
C LEU A 141 1.57 1.95 -13.10
N ASP A 142 1.44 2.98 -12.27
CA ASP A 142 1.98 4.31 -12.55
C ASP A 142 3.51 4.31 -12.67
N GLU A 143 4.19 3.57 -11.78
CA GLU A 143 5.65 3.37 -11.87
C GLU A 143 6.07 2.67 -13.17
N GLN A 144 5.36 1.60 -13.55
CA GLN A 144 5.61 0.89 -14.81
C GLN A 144 5.39 1.80 -16.03
N LEU A 145 4.35 2.62 -16.01
CA LEU A 145 4.07 3.58 -17.08
C LEU A 145 5.18 4.63 -17.20
N ARG A 146 5.62 5.18 -16.07
CA ARG A 146 6.73 6.16 -16.06
C ARG A 146 8.02 5.56 -16.60
N GLU A 147 8.34 4.33 -16.22
CA GLU A 147 9.54 3.65 -16.73
C GLU A 147 9.44 3.37 -18.23
N ALA A 148 8.28 2.92 -18.72
CA ALA A 148 8.06 2.70 -20.15
C ALA A 148 8.20 4.00 -20.95
N GLN A 149 7.66 5.12 -20.46
CA GLN A 149 7.79 6.44 -21.08
C GLN A 149 9.25 6.90 -21.12
N ARG A 150 9.99 6.69 -20.04
CA ARG A 150 11.42 7.01 -19.95
C ARG A 150 12.23 6.24 -20.99
N LEU A 151 11.99 4.93 -21.13
CA LEU A 151 12.67 4.08 -22.10
C LEU A 151 12.32 4.47 -23.53
N ALA A 152 11.06 4.79 -23.83
CA ALA A 152 10.62 5.27 -25.14
C ALA A 152 11.31 6.58 -25.53
N SER A 153 11.42 7.53 -24.60
CA SER A 153 12.10 8.80 -24.81
C SER A 153 13.60 8.62 -25.09
N LEU A 154 14.27 7.73 -24.38
CA LEU A 154 15.68 7.38 -24.62
C LEU A 154 15.88 6.72 -25.98
N GLY A 155 14.97 5.82 -26.39
CA GLY A 155 15.00 5.17 -27.69
C GLY A 155 14.84 6.17 -28.85
N GLN A 156 13.97 7.17 -28.71
CA GLN A 156 13.82 8.23 -29.70
C GLN A 156 15.06 9.12 -29.83
N LEU A 157 15.71 9.45 -28.70
CA LEU A 157 16.97 10.21 -28.72
C LEU A 157 18.08 9.43 -29.42
N GLY A 158 18.24 8.13 -29.12
CA GLY A 158 19.23 7.29 -29.78
C GLY A 158 19.02 7.12 -31.28
N ALA A 159 17.77 6.98 -31.71
CA ALA A 159 17.42 6.96 -33.15
C ALA A 159 17.70 8.29 -33.85
N ALA A 160 17.41 9.42 -33.21
CA ALA A 160 17.71 10.76 -33.76
C ALA A 160 19.23 10.98 -33.85
N GLU A 161 20.03 10.59 -32.90
CA GLU A 161 21.49 10.67 -32.93
C GLU A 161 22.08 9.80 -34.04
N GLN A 162 21.57 8.57 -34.22
CA GLN A 162 21.99 7.72 -35.34
C GLN A 162 21.64 8.32 -36.71
N ALA A 163 20.43 8.87 -36.87
CA ALA A 163 20.00 9.52 -38.10
C ALA A 163 20.87 10.73 -38.42
N MET A 164 21.15 11.58 -37.43
CA MET A 164 22.08 12.72 -37.59
C MET A 164 23.50 12.29 -37.92
N GLY A 165 23.99 11.22 -37.34
CA GLY A 165 25.29 10.64 -37.62
C GLY A 165 25.40 10.10 -39.06
N ILE A 166 24.37 9.48 -39.58
CA ILE A 166 24.29 9.01 -40.97
C ILE A 166 24.25 10.23 -41.93
N THR A 167 23.41 11.22 -41.67
CA THR A 167 23.30 12.45 -42.47
C THR A 167 24.65 13.20 -42.55
N ARG A 168 25.37 13.30 -41.41
CA ARG A 168 26.67 13.94 -41.36
C ARG A 168 27.72 13.21 -42.20
N ARG A 169 27.72 11.86 -42.18
CA ARG A 169 28.60 11.05 -43.02
C ARG A 169 28.31 11.18 -44.52
N LEU A 170 27.03 11.17 -44.89
CA LEU A 170 26.62 11.36 -46.28
C LEU A 170 26.99 12.77 -46.81
N LEU A 171 26.82 13.81 -46.00
CA LEU A 171 27.23 15.16 -46.32
C LEU A 171 28.76 15.30 -46.47
N ALA A 172 29.54 14.63 -45.63
CA ALA A 172 31.01 14.60 -45.72
C ALA A 172 31.46 13.93 -47.03
N ALA A 173 30.91 12.75 -47.36
CA ALA A 173 31.21 12.04 -48.59
C ALA A 173 30.84 12.86 -49.86
N ALA A 174 29.65 13.49 -49.87
CA ALA A 174 29.27 14.35 -50.97
C ALA A 174 30.18 15.58 -51.14
N ARG A 175 30.71 16.15 -50.06
CA ARG A 175 31.69 17.25 -50.16
C ARG A 175 33.03 16.78 -50.72
N GLU A 176 33.50 15.58 -50.38
CA GLU A 176 34.73 15.02 -50.96
C GLU A 176 34.58 14.72 -52.45
N GLU A 177 33.42 14.20 -52.91
CA GLU A 177 33.15 13.98 -54.33
C GLU A 177 33.12 15.29 -55.12
N VAL A 178 32.49 16.33 -54.59
CA VAL A 178 32.46 17.67 -55.23
C VAL A 178 33.86 18.27 -55.24
N ALA A 179 34.69 18.10 -54.23
CA ALA A 179 36.06 18.59 -54.21
C ALA A 179 36.99 17.81 -55.16
N ALA A 180 36.74 16.51 -55.37
CA ALA A 180 37.49 15.68 -56.32
C ALA A 180 37.11 15.85 -57.78
N GLY A 181 35.92 16.44 -58.07
CA GLY A 181 35.41 16.69 -59.42
C GLY A 181 35.71 18.07 -59.97
N GLN A 182 36.48 18.90 -59.28
CA GLN A 182 36.87 20.21 -59.81
C GLN A 182 38.07 20.06 -60.76
N PRO A 183 37.95 20.38 -62.08
CA PRO A 183 39.10 20.31 -62.98
C PRO A 183 40.11 21.39 -62.63
N PRO A 184 41.44 21.12 -62.79
CA PRO A 184 42.46 22.08 -62.49
C PRO A 184 42.33 23.25 -63.48
N ALA A 185 42.51 24.46 -62.93
CA ALA A 185 42.49 25.72 -63.72
C ALA A 185 43.68 25.84 -64.65
#